data_49886e82cf2083315f144cb35a199b99
#
_entry.id   49886e82cf2083315f144cb35a199b99
#
_cell.length_a   1.000
_cell.length_b   1.000
_cell.length_c   1.000
_cell.angle_alpha   90.00
_cell.angle_beta   90.00
_cell.angle_gamma   90.00
#
_symmetry.space_group_name_H-M   'P 1'
#
loop_
_entity.id
_entity.type
_entity.pdbx_description
1 polymer ?
#
loop_
_entity_poly.entity_id
_entity_poly.type
_entity_poly.pdbx_seq_one_letter_code
_entity_poly.pdbx_strand_id
1 'polypeptide(L)' 'MVTSLFKSLGPVRGVNFHQTQPMFVSGGDDHLIKVWNYKAKKCMFTLQGHLDYVRTVEFHWELPWIVSCSDDQTVRIWNW' A
#
# COMPACT_ATOMS: atom_id res chain seq x y z
N MET A 1 -8.43 20.10 -10.53
CA MET A 1 -8.74 20.08 -9.10
C MET A 1 -8.17 18.82 -8.46
N VAL A 2 -7.55 18.96 -7.33
CA VAL A 2 -7.06 17.81 -6.56
C VAL A 2 -8.06 17.51 -5.46
N THR A 3 -8.41 16.23 -5.33
CA THR A 3 -9.35 15.77 -4.30
C THR A 3 -8.69 14.71 -3.43
N SER A 4 -8.71 14.92 -2.11
CA SER A 4 -8.18 13.97 -1.15
C SER A 4 -9.29 13.02 -0.71
N LEU A 5 -9.34 11.83 -1.33
CA LEU A 5 -10.35 10.81 -1.05
C LEU A 5 -9.84 9.72 -0.11
N PHE A 6 -8.52 9.57 0.00
CA PHE A 6 -7.90 8.48 0.73
C PHE A 6 -6.88 9.05 1.69
N LYS A 7 -6.93 8.60 2.96
CA LYS A 7 -6.08 9.15 4.00
C LYS A 7 -5.33 8.06 4.75
N SER A 8 -4.13 8.38 5.13
CA SER A 8 -3.27 7.61 6.00
C SER A 8 -3.14 8.34 7.35
N LEU A 9 -2.71 7.63 8.39
CA LEU A 9 -2.47 8.21 9.72
C LEU A 9 -1.17 8.98 9.81
N GLY A 10 -0.35 8.95 8.77
CA GLY A 10 0.91 9.68 8.70
C GLY A 10 1.31 9.91 7.26
N PRO A 11 2.50 10.47 7.01
CA PRO A 11 3.00 10.68 5.66
C PRO A 11 3.02 9.38 4.85
N VAL A 12 2.57 9.46 3.60
CA VAL A 12 2.61 8.35 2.66
C VAL A 12 3.96 8.38 1.94
N ARG A 13 4.68 7.26 1.94
CA ARG A 13 6.02 7.14 1.34
C ARG A 13 6.03 6.40 0.02
N GLY A 14 5.16 5.42 -0.15
CA GLY A 14 5.12 4.62 -1.36
C GLY A 14 3.70 4.41 -1.85
N VAL A 15 3.53 4.45 -3.17
CA VAL A 15 2.26 4.19 -3.85
C VAL A 15 2.55 3.41 -5.12
N ASN A 16 1.72 2.42 -5.42
CA ASN A 16 1.84 1.68 -6.67
C ASN A 16 0.44 1.30 -7.16
N PHE A 17 0.21 1.45 -8.45
CA PHE A 17 -1.06 1.11 -9.07
C PHE A 17 -1.04 -0.31 -9.61
N HIS A 18 -2.18 -1.01 -9.46
CA HIS A 18 -2.38 -2.29 -10.11
C HIS A 18 -2.52 -2.10 -11.62
N GLN A 19 -2.01 -3.07 -12.40
CA GLN A 19 -1.98 -2.94 -13.86
C GLN A 19 -3.37 -3.06 -14.51
N THR A 20 -4.23 -3.90 -13.95
CA THR A 20 -5.52 -4.23 -14.58
C THR A 20 -6.73 -3.94 -13.70
N GLN A 21 -6.58 -3.92 -12.39
CA GLN A 21 -7.66 -3.68 -11.44
C GLN A 21 -7.69 -2.20 -11.03
N PRO A 22 -8.87 -1.65 -10.66
CA PRO A 22 -8.97 -0.25 -10.24
C PRO A 22 -8.48 -0.06 -8.81
N MET A 23 -7.25 -0.44 -8.54
CA MET A 23 -6.69 -0.50 -7.20
C MET A 23 -5.30 0.10 -7.15
N PHE A 24 -4.94 0.61 -5.98
CA PHE A 24 -3.56 0.99 -5.68
C PHE A 24 -3.21 0.59 -4.25
N VAL A 25 -1.93 0.45 -4.00
CA VAL A 25 -1.39 0.13 -2.68
C VAL A 25 -0.58 1.31 -2.17
N SER A 26 -0.69 1.59 -0.88
CA SER A 26 0.08 2.66 -0.23
C SER A 26 0.72 2.15 1.04
N GLY A 27 1.84 2.75 1.40
CA GLY A 27 2.53 2.50 2.64
C GLY A 27 3.19 3.78 3.15
N GLY A 28 3.39 3.89 4.44
CA GLY A 28 3.94 5.12 4.99
C GLY A 28 4.37 5.03 6.45
N ASP A 29 4.38 6.18 7.10
CA ASP A 29 4.91 6.35 8.44
C ASP A 29 4.01 5.73 9.52
N ASP A 30 2.77 5.38 9.20
CA ASP A 30 1.88 4.68 10.12
C ASP A 30 2.16 3.18 10.20
N HIS A 31 3.19 2.67 9.53
CA HIS A 31 3.61 1.27 9.46
C HIS A 31 2.62 0.36 8.74
N LEU A 32 1.56 0.90 8.17
CA LEU A 32 0.50 0.13 7.53
C LEU A 32 0.67 0.12 6.02
N ILE A 33 0.23 -0.97 5.41
CA ILE A 33 0.07 -1.08 3.98
C ILE A 33 -1.43 -1.15 3.72
N LYS A 34 -1.93 -0.30 2.85
CA LYS A 34 -3.36 -0.27 2.53
C LYS A 34 -3.57 -0.47 1.05
N VAL A 35 -4.51 -1.33 0.72
CA VAL A 35 -4.95 -1.58 -0.65
C VAL A 35 -6.30 -0.90 -0.83
N TRP A 36 -6.35 0.03 -1.78
CA TRP A 36 -7.51 0.88 -2.02
C TRP A 36 -8.13 0.57 -3.37
N ASN A 37 -9.45 0.59 -3.44
CA ASN A 37 -10.18 0.57 -4.71
C ASN A 37 -10.64 2.01 -4.99
N TYR A 38 -10.07 2.62 -6.04
CA TYR A 38 -10.36 4.04 -6.32
C TYR A 38 -11.71 4.24 -7.02
N LYS A 39 -12.30 3.21 -7.61
CA LYS A 39 -13.66 3.31 -8.16
C LYS A 39 -14.69 3.16 -7.04
N ALA A 40 -14.50 2.23 -6.13
CA ALA A 40 -15.37 2.06 -4.96
C ALA A 40 -15.09 3.11 -3.88
N LYS A 41 -13.96 3.80 -3.96
CA LYS A 41 -13.55 4.86 -3.03
C LYS A 41 -13.44 4.37 -1.59
N LYS A 42 -12.87 3.19 -1.41
CA LYS A 42 -12.72 2.60 -0.07
C LYS A 42 -11.44 1.78 0.05
N CYS A 43 -10.99 1.61 1.30
CA CYS A 43 -9.90 0.72 1.63
C CYS A 43 -10.41 -0.72 1.62
N MET A 44 -9.78 -1.58 0.82
CA MET A 44 -10.16 -2.98 0.71
C MET A 44 -9.48 -3.84 1.76
N PHE A 45 -8.19 -3.59 1.99
CA PHE A 45 -7.37 -4.36 2.91
C PHE A 45 -6.39 -3.46 3.63
N THR A 46 -6.09 -3.81 4.88
CA THR A 46 -5.02 -3.20 5.65
C THR A 46 -4.09 -4.33 6.10
N LEU A 47 -2.80 -4.21 5.75
CA LEU A 47 -1.79 -5.20 6.07
C LEU A 47 -0.91 -4.65 7.19
N GLN A 48 -0.84 -5.39 8.30
CA GLN A 48 -0.07 -5.02 9.47
C GLN A 48 1.06 -6.02 9.67
N GLY A 49 2.22 -5.54 10.07
CA GLY A 49 3.37 -6.41 10.34
C GLY A 49 4.68 -5.65 10.40
N HIS A 50 4.86 -4.63 9.58
CA HIS A 50 6.06 -3.79 9.67
C HIS A 50 6.09 -3.03 10.99
N LEU A 51 7.30 -2.88 11.55
CA LEU A 51 7.53 -2.25 12.85
C LEU A 51 8.06 -0.82 12.72
N ASP A 52 8.19 -0.31 11.51
CA ASP A 52 8.69 1.02 11.22
C ASP A 52 8.11 1.52 9.91
N TYR A 53 8.56 2.69 9.44
CA TYR A 53 8.07 3.31 8.21
C TYR A 53 8.12 2.35 7.02
N VAL A 54 7.04 2.28 6.28
CA VAL A 54 7.00 1.55 5.02
C VAL A 54 7.43 2.53 3.92
N ARG A 55 8.55 2.22 3.26
CA ARG A 55 9.17 3.11 2.27
C ARG A 55 8.72 2.82 0.85
N THR A 56 8.48 1.56 0.51
CA THR A 56 8.17 1.15 -0.84
C THR A 56 7.15 0.04 -0.83
N VAL A 57 6.20 0.11 -1.73
CA VAL A 57 5.20 -0.93 -1.95
C VAL A 57 5.02 -1.12 -3.45
N GLU A 58 4.88 -2.37 -3.89
CA GLU A 58 4.62 -2.69 -5.29
C GLU A 58 3.72 -3.90 -5.41
N PHE A 59 2.82 -3.87 -6.40
CA PHE A 59 2.09 -5.06 -6.82
C PHE A 59 2.99 -5.92 -7.69
N HIS A 60 2.86 -7.24 -7.54
CA HIS A 60 3.42 -8.16 -8.51
C HIS A 60 2.60 -8.05 -9.82
N TRP A 61 3.27 -8.12 -10.97
CA TRP A 61 2.62 -7.90 -12.27
C TRP A 61 1.67 -9.03 -12.67
N GLU A 62 1.80 -10.21 -12.06
CA GLU A 62 1.03 -11.40 -12.43
C GLU A 62 0.34 -12.04 -11.23
N LEU A 63 1.05 -12.24 -10.13
CA LEU A 63 0.56 -12.93 -8.93
C LEU A 63 -0.13 -11.95 -7.97
N PRO A 64 -1.05 -12.43 -7.10
CA PRO A 64 -1.71 -11.57 -6.14
C PRO A 64 -0.80 -11.23 -4.95
N TRP A 65 0.38 -10.74 -5.23
CA TRP A 65 1.39 -10.39 -4.24
C TRP A 65 1.65 -8.91 -4.20
N ILE A 66 1.94 -8.43 -2.99
CA ILE A 66 2.45 -7.09 -2.74
C ILE A 66 3.80 -7.26 -2.08
N VAL A 67 4.81 -6.53 -2.56
CA VAL A 67 6.15 -6.48 -1.97
C VAL A 67 6.30 -5.15 -1.28
N SER A 68 6.79 -5.17 -0.04
CA SER A 68 7.03 -3.95 0.72
C SER A 68 8.43 -3.95 1.34
N CYS A 69 8.99 -2.74 1.48
CA CYS A 69 10.26 -2.51 2.16
C CYS A 69 10.04 -1.52 3.29
N SER A 70 10.71 -1.73 4.41
CA SER A 70 10.54 -0.91 5.59
C SER A 70 11.87 -0.57 6.24
N ASP A 71 11.86 0.49 7.03
CA ASP A 71 12.99 0.86 7.90
C ASP A 71 13.21 -0.14 9.03
N ASP A 72 12.28 -1.09 9.25
CA ASP A 72 12.46 -2.20 10.18
C ASP A 72 13.47 -3.24 9.69
N GLN A 73 14.13 -2.98 8.55
CA GLN A 73 15.14 -3.83 7.92
C GLN A 73 14.57 -5.09 7.28
N THR A 74 13.26 -5.11 6.99
CA THR A 74 12.62 -6.26 6.33
C THR A 74 12.04 -5.90 4.98
N VAL A 75 12.07 -6.88 4.09
CA VAL A 75 11.28 -6.92 2.86
C VAL A 75 10.24 -7.99 3.06
N ARG A 76 8.99 -7.67 2.82
CA ARG A 76 7.88 -8.60 3.02
C ARG A 76 7.10 -8.81 1.74
N ILE A 77 6.64 -10.04 1.54
CA ILE A 77 5.75 -10.39 0.45
C ILE A 77 4.40 -10.74 1.06
N TRP A 78 3.36 -10.07 0.60
CA TRP A 78 2.00 -10.22 1.09
C TRP A 78 1.14 -10.85 -0.01
N ASN A 79 0.33 -11.82 0.34
CA ASN A 79 -0.67 -12.41 -0.54
C ASN A 79 -2.03 -11.76 -0.22
N TRP A 80 -2.59 -11.10 -1.22
CA TRP A 80 -3.86 -10.38 -1.04
C TRP A 80 -5.06 -10.91 -1.90
#